data_b2476ba692dbdeb0ab80dfc0d192d522
#
_entry.id   b2476ba692dbdeb0ab80dfc0d192d522
#
_cell.length_a   1.000
_cell.length_b   1.000
_cell.length_c   1.000
_cell.angle_alpha   90.00
_cell.angle_beta   90.00
_cell.angle_gamma   90.00
#
_symmetry.space_group_name_H-M   'P 1'
#
loop_
_entity.id
_entity.type
_entity.pdbx_description
1 polymer ?
#
loop_
_entity_poly.entity_id
_entity_poly.type
_entity_poly.pdbx_seq_one_letter_code
_entity_poly.pdbx_strand_id
1 'polypeptide(L)'
;MKGVSVVPIPQTAKPVTRISAKEIVFSSVRDWIVSGTLHPGEKIVDTELAKTFSVSRTPVREALQLLSEQGLVEVIPSCGTRVADLNLEDLRQTYELLAELECTAVRLAFPVLDKMDYETLRILNRKFAEAVEHG
;
A
#
# COMPACT_ATOMS: atom_id res chain seq x y z
N MET A 1 20.52 -38.86 -28.88
CA MET A 1 19.96 -37.70 -28.11
C MET A 1 18.45 -37.84 -28.09
N LYS A 2 17.84 -38.17 -26.94
CA LYS A 2 16.38 -38.29 -26.81
C LYS A 2 15.83 -36.87 -26.61
N GLY A 3 15.05 -36.39 -27.59
CA GLY A 3 14.39 -35.09 -27.51
C GLY A 3 13.44 -35.04 -26.32
N VAL A 4 13.54 -34.01 -25.49
CA VAL A 4 12.58 -33.71 -24.39
C VAL A 4 11.27 -33.30 -25.05
N SER A 5 10.23 -34.14 -24.92
CA SER A 5 8.91 -33.85 -25.39
C SER A 5 8.31 -32.75 -24.47
N VAL A 6 8.19 -31.54 -25.00
CA VAL A 6 7.48 -30.45 -24.31
C VAL A 6 5.99 -30.71 -24.45
N VAL A 7 5.31 -30.99 -23.34
CA VAL A 7 3.85 -31.14 -23.33
C VAL A 7 3.24 -29.76 -23.52
N PRO A 8 2.43 -29.53 -24.59
CA PRO A 8 1.82 -28.23 -24.79
C PRO A 8 0.75 -27.97 -23.70
N ILE A 9 0.87 -26.83 -23.03
CA ILE A 9 -0.11 -26.40 -22.02
C ILE A 9 -1.43 -26.08 -22.75
N PRO A 10 -2.56 -26.69 -22.38
CA PRO A 10 -3.84 -26.39 -22.99
C PRO A 10 -4.22 -24.91 -22.81
N GLN A 11 -4.55 -24.23 -23.91
CA GLN A 11 -4.95 -22.79 -23.88
C GLN A 11 -6.32 -22.54 -23.21
N THR A 12 -7.00 -23.59 -22.76
CA THR A 12 -8.29 -23.53 -22.05
C THR A 12 -8.14 -23.37 -20.54
N ALA A 13 -6.94 -23.28 -19.99
CA ALA A 13 -6.73 -23.05 -18.57
C ALA A 13 -7.24 -21.64 -18.19
N LYS A 14 -8.37 -21.55 -17.50
CA LYS A 14 -8.86 -20.29 -16.93
C LYS A 14 -7.88 -19.85 -15.84
N PRO A 15 -7.48 -18.56 -15.81
CA PRO A 15 -6.62 -18.05 -14.74
C PRO A 15 -7.35 -18.20 -13.40
N VAL A 16 -6.69 -18.83 -12.43
CA VAL A 16 -7.22 -18.96 -11.07
C VAL A 16 -6.91 -17.66 -10.35
N THR A 17 -7.92 -16.78 -10.24
CA THR A 17 -7.82 -15.56 -9.41
C THR A 17 -8.00 -15.95 -7.95
N ARG A 18 -6.99 -16.58 -7.36
CA ARG A 18 -6.90 -16.74 -5.92
C ARG A 18 -6.02 -15.62 -5.39
N ILE A 19 -6.55 -14.78 -4.50
CA ILE A 19 -5.75 -13.85 -3.73
C ILE A 19 -4.69 -14.69 -3.01
N SER A 20 -3.42 -14.41 -3.27
CA SER A 20 -2.33 -15.19 -2.71
C SER A 20 -2.19 -14.89 -1.22
N ALA A 21 -1.70 -15.86 -0.44
CA ALA A 21 -1.40 -15.65 0.97
C ALA A 21 -0.46 -14.44 1.18
N LYS A 22 0.48 -14.22 0.26
CA LYS A 22 1.37 -13.05 0.24
C LYS A 22 0.58 -11.74 0.13
N GLU A 23 -0.40 -11.66 -0.78
CA GLU A 23 -1.21 -10.45 -0.98
C GLU A 23 -2.11 -10.15 0.23
N ILE A 24 -2.65 -11.17 0.88
CA ILE A 24 -3.46 -11.02 2.10
C ILE A 24 -2.58 -10.46 3.23
N VAL A 25 -1.41 -11.04 3.47
CA VAL A 25 -0.47 -10.58 4.50
C VAL A 25 -0.01 -9.15 4.20
N PHE A 26 0.38 -8.88 2.94
CA PHE A 26 0.83 -7.56 2.51
C PHE A 26 -0.24 -6.49 2.77
N SER A 27 -1.49 -6.70 2.30
CA SER A 27 -2.57 -5.72 2.47
C SER A 27 -2.91 -5.51 3.94
N SER A 28 -2.99 -6.58 4.73
CA SER A 28 -3.33 -6.49 6.15
C SER A 28 -2.27 -5.72 6.95
N VAL A 29 -0.99 -6.06 6.76
CA VAL A 29 0.11 -5.37 7.48
C VAL A 29 0.21 -3.91 7.04
N ARG A 30 0.06 -3.61 5.74
CA ARG A 30 0.00 -2.23 5.25
C ARG A 30 -1.14 -1.45 5.92
N ASP A 31 -2.34 -2.04 5.97
CA ASP A 31 -3.51 -1.39 6.55
C ASP A 31 -3.33 -1.16 8.07
N TRP A 32 -2.66 -2.06 8.78
CA TRP A 32 -2.32 -1.88 10.20
C TRP A 32 -1.31 -0.75 10.42
N ILE A 33 -0.33 -0.59 9.52
CA ILE A 33 0.63 0.52 9.58
C ILE A 33 -0.10 1.84 9.29
N VAL A 34 -0.88 1.90 8.21
CA VAL A 34 -1.60 3.11 7.79
C VAL A 34 -2.65 3.55 8.81
N SER A 35 -3.35 2.60 9.46
CA SER A 35 -4.32 2.90 10.52
C SER A 35 -3.69 3.23 11.88
N GLY A 36 -2.36 3.10 12.01
CA GLY A 36 -1.67 3.29 13.28
C GLY A 36 -1.84 2.14 14.27
N THR A 37 -2.36 0.99 13.84
CA THR A 37 -2.42 -0.23 14.67
C THR A 37 -1.01 -0.78 14.95
N LEU A 38 -0.11 -0.68 13.97
CA LEU A 38 1.32 -0.88 14.12
C LEU A 38 2.01 0.48 14.10
N HIS A 39 2.77 0.79 15.14
CA HIS A 39 3.42 2.09 15.30
C HIS A 39 4.82 2.13 14.64
N PRO A 40 5.30 3.30 14.23
CA PRO A 40 6.68 3.48 13.77
C PRO A 40 7.70 2.91 14.77
N GLY A 41 8.72 2.21 14.28
CA GLY A 41 9.74 1.53 15.07
C GLY A 41 9.31 0.19 15.70
N GLU A 42 8.03 -0.16 15.65
CA GLU A 42 7.53 -1.41 16.24
C GLU A 42 8.03 -2.64 15.49
N LYS A 43 8.44 -3.66 16.26
CA LYS A 43 9.02 -4.87 15.70
C LYS A 43 7.95 -5.81 15.16
N ILE A 44 8.14 -6.28 13.94
CA ILE A 44 7.29 -7.27 13.28
C ILE A 44 7.98 -8.63 13.28
N VAL A 45 7.30 -9.63 13.84
CA VAL A 45 7.84 -11.00 13.96
C VAL A 45 7.18 -11.89 12.91
N ASP A 46 7.96 -12.36 11.94
CA ASP A 46 7.49 -13.16 10.81
C ASP A 46 6.80 -14.47 11.24
N THR A 47 7.25 -15.07 12.35
CA THR A 47 6.63 -16.30 12.89
C THR A 47 5.26 -16.04 13.52
N GLU A 48 5.03 -14.86 14.09
CA GLU A 48 3.74 -14.49 14.65
C GLU A 48 2.74 -14.18 13.54
N LEU A 49 3.15 -13.44 12.51
CA LEU A 49 2.34 -13.23 11.33
C LEU A 49 1.94 -14.55 10.65
N ALA A 50 2.90 -15.48 10.50
CA ALA A 50 2.64 -16.78 9.91
C ALA A 50 1.58 -17.58 10.69
N LYS A 51 1.60 -17.50 12.02
CA LYS A 51 0.58 -18.10 12.90
C LYS A 51 -0.77 -17.38 12.74
N THR A 52 -0.77 -16.06 12.81
CA THR A 52 -2.01 -15.23 12.72
C THR A 52 -2.76 -15.50 11.43
N PHE A 53 -2.04 -15.54 10.30
CA PHE A 53 -2.64 -15.81 8.99
C PHE A 53 -2.77 -17.30 8.64
N SER A 54 -2.32 -18.19 9.50
CA SER A 54 -2.32 -19.66 9.26
C SER A 54 -1.62 -20.04 7.96
N VAL A 55 -0.49 -19.41 7.66
CA VAL A 55 0.34 -19.62 6.46
C VAL A 55 1.77 -20.02 6.83
N SER A 56 2.55 -20.49 5.86
CA SER A 56 3.98 -20.68 6.04
C SER A 56 4.73 -19.35 6.11
N ARG A 57 5.98 -19.38 6.58
CA ARG A 57 6.83 -18.16 6.69
C ARG A 57 7.22 -17.57 5.34
N THR A 58 7.23 -18.36 4.28
CA THR A 58 7.66 -17.91 2.95
C THR A 58 6.78 -16.75 2.42
N PRO A 59 5.44 -16.87 2.28
CA PRO A 59 4.59 -15.77 1.81
C PRO A 59 4.63 -14.56 2.75
N VAL A 60 4.86 -14.76 4.06
CA VAL A 60 5.03 -13.65 5.01
C VAL A 60 6.30 -12.85 4.70
N ARG A 61 7.44 -13.53 4.51
CA ARG A 61 8.70 -12.87 4.17
C ARG A 61 8.64 -12.14 2.82
N GLU A 62 7.99 -12.75 1.84
CA GLU A 62 7.75 -12.10 0.54
C GLU A 62 6.88 -10.84 0.69
N ALA A 63 5.85 -10.87 1.54
CA ALA A 63 5.02 -9.71 1.84
C ALA A 63 5.82 -8.60 2.57
N LEU A 64 6.61 -8.96 3.57
CA LEU A 64 7.47 -8.02 4.29
C LEU A 64 8.54 -7.41 3.37
N GLN A 65 9.07 -8.16 2.42
CA GLN A 65 9.99 -7.64 1.42
C GLN A 65 9.32 -6.58 0.53
N LEU A 66 8.10 -6.83 0.05
CA LEU A 66 7.33 -5.83 -0.71
C LEU A 66 7.01 -4.58 0.09
N LEU A 67 6.68 -4.73 1.39
CA LEU A 67 6.47 -3.59 2.29
C LEU A 67 7.76 -2.79 2.50
N SER A 68 8.91 -3.47 2.54
CA SER A 68 10.22 -2.82 2.63
C SER A 68 10.58 -2.05 1.35
N GLU A 69 10.25 -2.58 0.19
CA GLU A 69 10.41 -1.89 -1.10
C GLU A 69 9.54 -0.63 -1.20
N GLN A 70 8.41 -0.60 -0.47
CA GLN A 70 7.54 0.58 -0.34
C GLN A 70 7.93 1.52 0.81
N GLY A 71 8.98 1.21 1.56
CA GLY A 71 9.43 2.02 2.68
C GLY A 71 8.53 1.98 3.93
N LEU A 72 7.59 1.01 3.99
CA LEU A 72 6.69 0.86 5.14
C LEU A 72 7.30 0.08 6.30
N VAL A 73 8.25 -0.78 6.00
CA VAL A 73 9.02 -1.53 6.99
C VAL A 73 10.50 -1.55 6.63
N GLU A 74 11.35 -1.75 7.63
CA GLU A 74 12.79 -1.94 7.47
C GLU A 74 13.17 -3.37 7.83
N VAL A 75 13.85 -4.06 6.91
CA VAL A 75 14.42 -5.38 7.18
C VAL A 75 15.87 -5.20 7.62
N ILE A 76 16.13 -5.40 8.91
CA ILE A 76 17.46 -5.21 9.51
C ILE A 76 18.14 -6.59 9.61
N PRO A 77 19.29 -6.80 8.94
CA PRO A 77 20.02 -8.06 9.02
C PRO A 77 20.28 -8.45 10.48
N SER A 78 19.99 -9.70 10.82
CA SER A 78 20.13 -10.30 12.16
C SER A 78 19.24 -9.73 13.26
N CYS A 79 18.49 -8.64 13.02
CA CYS A 79 17.59 -8.02 14.00
C CYS A 79 16.10 -8.24 13.69
N GLY A 80 15.78 -8.59 12.45
CA GLY A 80 14.39 -8.81 11.99
C GLY A 80 13.80 -7.63 11.25
N THR A 81 12.48 -7.52 11.27
CA THR A 81 11.73 -6.47 10.59
C THR A 81 11.08 -5.53 11.60
N ARG A 82 11.06 -4.23 11.31
CA ARG A 82 10.31 -3.23 12.07
C ARG A 82 9.54 -2.30 11.15
N VAL A 83 8.51 -1.64 11.67
CA VAL A 83 7.82 -0.55 10.98
C VAL A 83 8.81 0.60 10.79
N ALA A 84 8.82 1.19 9.61
CA ALA A 84 9.71 2.31 9.30
C ALA A 84 9.37 3.53 10.15
N ASP A 85 10.38 4.27 10.57
CA ASP A 85 10.20 5.53 11.27
C ASP A 85 9.70 6.61 10.29
N LEU A 86 8.80 7.48 10.77
CA LEU A 86 8.35 8.64 10.00
C LEU A 86 9.38 9.77 10.09
N ASN A 87 9.96 10.12 8.95
CA ASN A 87 10.76 11.33 8.85
C ASN A 87 9.83 12.52 8.58
N LEU A 88 9.64 13.38 9.58
CA LEU A 88 8.76 14.55 9.48
C LEU A 88 9.25 15.55 8.43
N GLU A 89 10.56 15.66 8.20
CA GLU A 89 11.10 16.55 7.17
C GLU A 89 10.81 16.03 5.76
N ASP A 90 10.98 14.75 5.50
CA ASP A 90 10.62 14.15 4.22
C ASP A 90 9.10 14.26 3.97
N LEU A 91 8.29 14.10 5.03
CA LEU A 91 6.85 14.29 4.97
C LEU A 91 6.49 15.73 4.58
N ARG A 92 7.10 16.73 5.23
CA ARG A 92 6.90 18.15 4.92
C ARG A 92 7.23 18.46 3.45
N GLN A 93 8.39 18.01 2.98
CA GLN A 93 8.83 18.21 1.61
C GLN A 93 7.88 17.52 0.60
N THR A 94 7.39 16.32 0.93
CA THR A 94 6.42 15.59 0.13
C THR A 94 5.10 16.36 0.00
N TYR A 95 4.58 16.91 1.10
CA TYR A 95 3.36 17.71 1.08
C TYR A 95 3.52 19.03 0.33
N GLU A 96 4.66 19.71 0.43
CA GLU A 96 4.95 20.90 -0.37
C GLU A 96 4.90 20.59 -1.87
N LEU A 97 5.54 19.50 -2.30
CA LEU A 97 5.54 19.07 -3.70
C LEU A 97 4.13 18.64 -4.16
N LEU A 98 3.39 17.92 -3.32
CA LEU A 98 2.03 17.50 -3.60
C LEU A 98 1.11 18.72 -3.81
N ALA A 99 1.21 19.74 -2.97
CA ALA A 99 0.43 20.96 -3.09
C ALA A 99 0.64 21.66 -4.44
N GLU A 100 1.90 21.73 -4.93
CA GLU A 100 2.20 22.29 -6.25
C GLU A 100 1.60 21.46 -7.40
N LEU A 101 1.64 20.13 -7.27
CA LEU A 101 1.03 19.23 -8.25
C LEU A 101 -0.50 19.37 -8.27
N GLU A 102 -1.14 19.45 -7.11
CA GLU A 102 -2.59 19.64 -6.98
C GLU A 102 -3.01 21.01 -7.54
N CYS A 103 -2.28 22.08 -7.23
CA CYS A 103 -2.53 23.41 -7.82
C CYS A 103 -2.44 23.36 -9.36
N THR A 104 -1.48 22.63 -9.90
CA THR A 104 -1.33 22.48 -11.35
C THR A 104 -2.49 21.67 -11.93
N ALA A 105 -2.90 20.58 -11.29
CA ALA A 105 -4.04 19.78 -11.73
C ALA A 105 -5.34 20.61 -11.74
N VAL A 106 -5.60 21.38 -10.68
CA VAL A 106 -6.76 22.29 -10.62
C VAL A 106 -6.71 23.33 -11.75
N ARG A 107 -5.55 23.94 -11.98
CA ARG A 107 -5.38 24.95 -13.07
C ARG A 107 -5.68 24.36 -14.45
N LEU A 108 -5.28 23.11 -14.69
CA LEU A 108 -5.54 22.41 -15.94
C LEU A 108 -7.00 21.96 -16.08
N ALA A 109 -7.63 21.54 -14.99
CA ALA A 109 -9.03 21.11 -14.97
C ALA A 109 -10.01 22.28 -15.07
N PHE A 110 -9.69 23.44 -14.48
CA PHE A 110 -10.57 24.60 -14.36
C PHE A 110 -11.29 25.01 -15.67
N PRO A 111 -10.63 25.06 -16.84
CA PRO A 111 -11.28 25.47 -18.09
C PRO A 111 -12.33 24.49 -18.63
N VAL A 112 -12.35 23.24 -18.13
CA VAL A 112 -13.24 22.18 -18.63
C VAL A 112 -14.32 21.76 -17.61
N LEU A 113 -14.29 22.33 -16.40
CA LEU A 113 -15.29 22.10 -15.38
C LEU A 113 -16.60 22.81 -15.71
N ASP A 114 -17.73 22.13 -15.49
CA ASP A 114 -19.06 22.70 -15.60
C ASP A 114 -19.65 23.13 -14.24
N LYS A 115 -20.89 23.65 -14.24
CA LYS A 115 -21.56 24.09 -13.00
C LYS A 115 -21.82 22.92 -12.02
N MET A 116 -22.12 21.73 -12.55
CA MET A 116 -22.35 20.53 -11.73
C MET A 116 -21.07 20.10 -11.02
N ASP A 117 -19.93 20.18 -11.72
CA ASP A 117 -18.62 19.89 -11.16
C ASP A 117 -18.29 20.83 -9.99
N TYR A 118 -18.56 22.13 -10.14
CA TYR A 118 -18.34 23.13 -9.08
C TYR A 118 -19.20 22.85 -7.83
N GLU A 119 -20.49 22.52 -8.01
CA GLU A 119 -21.35 22.20 -6.88
C GLU A 119 -20.89 20.90 -6.19
N THR A 120 -20.46 19.91 -6.96
CA THR A 120 -19.91 18.66 -6.42
C THR A 120 -18.63 18.94 -5.60
N LEU A 121 -17.72 19.75 -6.12
CA LEU A 121 -16.50 20.13 -5.41
C LEU A 121 -16.79 20.89 -4.12
N ARG A 122 -17.77 21.81 -4.13
CA ARG A 122 -18.20 22.54 -2.92
C ARG A 122 -18.74 21.61 -1.84
N ILE A 123 -19.55 20.62 -2.22
CA ILE A 123 -20.09 19.62 -1.30
C ILE A 123 -18.96 18.78 -0.69
N LEU A 124 -18.02 18.30 -1.52
CA LEU A 124 -16.89 17.50 -1.07
C LEU A 124 -15.98 18.30 -0.13
N ASN A 125 -15.67 19.56 -0.49
CA ASN A 125 -14.81 20.41 0.33
C ASN A 125 -15.45 20.71 1.70
N ARG A 126 -16.78 20.94 1.76
CA ARG A 126 -17.50 21.12 3.03
C ARG A 126 -17.44 19.85 3.89
N LYS A 127 -17.70 18.66 3.31
CA LYS A 127 -17.58 17.39 4.04
C LYS A 127 -16.18 17.16 4.57
N PHE A 128 -15.16 17.53 3.81
CA PHE A 128 -13.77 17.45 4.26
C PHE A 128 -13.49 18.37 5.45
N ALA A 129 -13.94 19.64 5.38
CA ALA A 129 -13.79 20.58 6.48
C ALA A 129 -14.49 20.09 7.76
N GLU A 130 -15.73 19.59 7.64
CA GLU A 130 -16.48 19.02 8.76
C GLU A 130 -15.75 17.80 9.37
N ALA A 131 -15.15 16.94 8.53
CA ALA A 131 -14.38 15.78 9.00
C ALA A 131 -13.10 16.21 9.75
N VAL A 132 -12.41 17.25 9.29
CA VAL A 132 -11.21 17.79 9.95
C VAL A 132 -11.54 18.41 11.31
N GLU A 133 -12.70 19.09 11.45
CA GLU A 133 -13.12 19.71 12.70
C GLU A 133 -13.56 18.69 13.76
N HIS A 134 -14.04 17.52 13.35
CA HIS A 134 -14.59 16.49 14.25
C HIS A 134 -13.67 15.28 14.45
N GLY A 135 -12.55 15.20 13.72
CA GLY A 135 -11.37 14.37 13.66
C GLY A 135 -11.08 13.15 14.21
#